data_8fbc98cc6162a18fa2cb0f1ba5e5cf34
#
_entry.id   8fbc98cc6162a18fa2cb0f1ba5e5cf34
#
_cell.length_a   1.000
_cell.length_b   1.000
_cell.length_c   1.000
_cell.angle_alpha   90.00
_cell.angle_beta   90.00
_cell.angle_gamma   90.00
#
_symmetry.space_group_name_H-M   'P 1'
#
loop_
_entity.id
_entity.type
_entity.pdbx_description
1 polymer ?
#
loop_
_entity_poly.entity_id
_entity_poly.type
_entity_poly.pdbx_seq_one_letter_code
_entity_poly.pdbx_strand_id
1 'polypeptide(L)'
;MSSEEIVLYTNPMSRGRIARWMLEETGQPYRAEVLEYGAAMKSPQYLAINPMGKVPAIVHGGVVVTECAAICAWLADAFPEAGLAPAPGDP
;
A
#
# COMPACT_ATOMS: atom_id res chain seq x y z
N MET A 1 1.47 -1.77 -22.31
CA MET A 1 2.02 -1.54 -20.99
C MET A 1 0.90 -1.36 -19.98
N SER A 2 1.16 -1.75 -18.81
CA SER A 2 0.16 -1.60 -17.79
C SER A 2 0.09 -0.16 -17.32
N SER A 3 -1.11 0.35 -17.23
CA SER A 3 -1.34 1.64 -16.64
C SER A 3 -2.17 1.50 -15.37
N GLU A 4 -2.05 0.33 -14.74
CA GLU A 4 -2.81 0.07 -13.54
C GLU A 4 -2.40 1.01 -12.42
N GLU A 5 -3.39 1.61 -11.83
CA GLU A 5 -3.19 2.59 -10.79
C GLU A 5 -2.84 1.92 -9.46
N ILE A 6 -1.88 2.49 -8.75
CA ILE A 6 -1.61 2.10 -7.38
C ILE A 6 -2.45 2.98 -6.49
N VAL A 7 -3.29 2.39 -5.65
CA VAL A 7 -4.13 3.12 -4.71
C VAL A 7 -3.73 2.72 -3.31
N LEU A 8 -3.32 3.69 -2.51
CA LEU A 8 -2.98 3.49 -1.11
C LEU A 8 -4.11 4.02 -0.25
N TYR A 9 -4.70 3.16 0.57
CA TYR A 9 -5.67 3.56 1.58
C TYR A 9 -4.93 3.78 2.88
N THR A 10 -5.03 4.98 3.43
CA THR A 10 -4.19 5.38 4.54
C THR A 10 -4.88 6.39 5.45
N ASN A 11 -4.25 6.65 6.58
CA ASN A 11 -4.60 7.76 7.47
C ASN A 11 -3.29 8.28 8.05
N PRO A 12 -3.07 9.62 8.07
CA PRO A 12 -1.79 10.16 8.51
C PRO A 12 -1.45 9.88 9.98
N MET A 13 -2.43 9.45 10.78
CA MET A 13 -2.20 9.08 12.17
C MET A 13 -1.91 7.58 12.34
N SER A 14 -1.79 6.83 11.24
CA SER A 14 -1.59 5.39 11.26
C SER A 14 -0.23 5.02 10.70
N ARG A 15 0.06 3.72 10.72
CA ARG A 15 1.25 3.18 10.03
C ARG A 15 1.18 3.36 8.52
N GLY A 16 0.06 3.84 8.00
CA GLY A 16 -0.04 4.20 6.59
C GLY A 16 1.00 5.23 6.18
N ARG A 17 1.51 6.03 7.13
CA ARG A 17 2.60 6.96 6.82
C ARG A 17 3.85 6.23 6.36
N ILE A 18 4.14 5.08 6.95
CA ILE A 18 5.31 4.29 6.57
C ILE A 18 5.13 3.71 5.17
N ALA A 19 3.94 3.16 4.90
CA ALA A 19 3.64 2.63 3.57
C ALA A 19 3.67 3.73 2.51
N ARG A 20 3.18 4.91 2.85
CA ARG A 20 3.18 6.03 1.91
C ARG A 20 4.59 6.51 1.62
N TRP A 21 5.43 6.58 2.66
CA TRP A 21 6.84 6.93 2.46
C TRP A 21 7.52 5.93 1.54
N MET A 22 7.26 4.65 1.75
CA MET A 22 7.83 3.61 0.89
C MET A 22 7.38 3.77 -0.56
N LEU A 23 6.10 4.08 -0.78
CA LEU A 23 5.61 4.36 -2.14
C LEU A 23 6.31 5.54 -2.78
N GLU A 24 6.56 6.61 -2.02
CA GLU A 24 7.29 7.76 -2.53
C GLU A 24 8.69 7.36 -2.97
N GLU A 25 9.33 6.45 -2.23
CA GLU A 25 10.67 5.99 -2.56
C GLU A 25 10.70 5.14 -3.82
N THR A 26 9.58 4.53 -4.21
CA THR A 26 9.55 3.76 -5.46
C THR A 26 9.57 4.65 -6.69
N GLY A 27 9.20 5.92 -6.55
CA GLY A 27 9.07 6.82 -7.68
C GLY A 27 7.87 6.53 -8.57
N GLN A 28 7.01 5.58 -8.20
CA GLN A 28 5.84 5.23 -9.00
C GLN A 28 4.69 6.19 -8.70
N PRO A 29 3.92 6.57 -9.73
CA PRO A 29 2.71 7.37 -9.47
C PRO A 29 1.69 6.54 -8.70
N TYR A 30 0.99 7.18 -7.79
CA TYR A 30 -0.04 6.50 -7.00
C TYR A 30 -1.09 7.52 -6.56
N ARG A 31 -2.23 7.00 -6.10
CA ARG A 31 -3.30 7.80 -5.52
C ARG A 31 -3.46 7.40 -4.07
N ALA A 32 -3.54 8.37 -3.18
CA ALA A 32 -3.78 8.12 -1.76
C ALA A 32 -5.23 8.44 -1.43
N GLU A 33 -5.91 7.46 -0.83
CA GLU A 33 -7.26 7.64 -0.30
C GLU A 33 -7.14 7.69 1.21
N VAL A 34 -7.42 8.86 1.78
CA VAL A 34 -7.34 9.03 3.23
C VAL A 34 -8.69 8.66 3.83
N LEU A 35 -8.67 7.71 4.75
CA LEU A 35 -9.88 7.25 5.43
C LEU A 35 -9.83 7.71 6.88
N GLU A 36 -10.91 8.29 7.34
CA GLU A 36 -11.04 8.63 8.75
C GLU A 36 -11.28 7.38 9.56
N TYR A 37 -10.79 7.39 10.81
CA TYR A 37 -11.06 6.28 11.71
C TYR A 37 -12.55 6.19 11.98
N GLY A 38 -13.03 4.96 12.22
CA GLY A 38 -14.42 4.70 12.51
C GLY A 38 -15.19 4.31 11.27
N ALA A 39 -16.26 5.05 10.95
CA ALA A 39 -17.22 4.65 9.93
C ALA A 39 -16.59 4.43 8.55
N ALA A 40 -15.66 5.29 8.14
CA ALA A 40 -15.06 5.17 6.81
C ALA A 40 -14.29 3.87 6.66
N MET A 41 -13.55 3.46 7.68
CA MET A 41 -12.78 2.21 7.66
C MET A 41 -13.66 0.98 7.78
N LYS A 42 -14.89 1.14 8.24
CA LYS A 42 -15.83 0.03 8.40
C LYS A 42 -16.93 0.06 7.35
N SER A 43 -16.83 0.95 6.37
CA SER A 43 -17.83 1.03 5.31
C SER A 43 -17.82 -0.25 4.47
N PRO A 44 -18.98 -0.62 3.88
CA PRO A 44 -19.03 -1.81 3.03
C PRO A 44 -18.02 -1.74 1.86
N GLN A 45 -17.81 -0.56 1.32
CA GLN A 45 -16.87 -0.37 0.21
C GLN A 45 -15.45 -0.71 0.65
N TYR A 46 -15.03 -0.22 1.82
CA TYR A 46 -13.67 -0.49 2.27
C TYR A 46 -13.51 -1.91 2.79
N LEU A 47 -14.52 -2.45 3.46
CA LEU A 47 -14.45 -3.84 3.95
C LEU A 47 -14.34 -4.84 2.81
N ALA A 48 -14.82 -4.48 1.61
CA ALA A 48 -14.62 -5.31 0.43
C ALA A 48 -13.16 -5.33 0.01
N ILE A 49 -12.39 -4.29 0.36
CA ILE A 49 -10.95 -4.22 0.08
C ILE A 49 -10.17 -4.88 1.20
N ASN A 50 -10.46 -4.50 2.43
CA ASN A 50 -9.79 -5.06 3.61
C ASN A 50 -10.84 -5.43 4.65
N PRO A 51 -11.17 -6.72 4.77
CA PRO A 51 -12.18 -7.15 5.73
C PRO A 51 -11.85 -6.82 7.19
N MET A 52 -10.58 -6.59 7.50
CA MET A 52 -10.18 -6.18 8.84
C MET A 52 -10.57 -4.75 9.17
N GLY A 53 -10.93 -3.96 8.14
CA GLY A 53 -11.34 -2.59 8.33
C GLY A 53 -10.26 -1.70 8.91
N LYS A 54 -9.01 -1.91 8.48
CA LYS A 54 -7.87 -1.15 8.96
C LYS A 54 -7.07 -0.61 7.79
N VAL A 55 -6.26 0.40 8.03
CA VAL A 55 -5.28 0.90 7.08
C VAL A 55 -3.89 0.64 7.64
N PRO A 56 -2.83 0.54 6.82
CA PRO A 56 -2.84 0.76 5.38
C PRO A 56 -3.29 -0.45 4.57
N ALA A 57 -3.72 -0.20 3.36
CA ALA A 57 -3.94 -1.23 2.35
C ALA A 57 -3.55 -0.63 1.00
N ILE A 58 -3.02 -1.45 0.12
CA ILE A 58 -2.66 -1.02 -1.22
C ILE A 58 -3.38 -1.91 -2.23
N VAL A 59 -3.86 -1.30 -3.30
CA VAL A 59 -4.51 -2.01 -4.40
C VAL A 59 -3.76 -1.68 -5.69
N HIS A 60 -3.35 -2.71 -6.41
CA HIS A 60 -2.65 -2.54 -7.67
C HIS A 60 -3.01 -3.68 -8.60
N GLY A 61 -3.72 -3.36 -9.69
CA GLY A 61 -4.05 -4.34 -10.70
C GLY A 61 -4.80 -5.55 -10.18
N GLY A 62 -5.75 -5.34 -9.30
CA GLY A 62 -6.52 -6.44 -8.73
C GLY A 62 -5.85 -7.14 -7.56
N VAL A 63 -4.60 -6.78 -7.25
CA VAL A 63 -3.89 -7.32 -6.09
C VAL A 63 -4.13 -6.40 -4.91
N VAL A 64 -4.53 -6.98 -3.78
CA VAL A 64 -4.72 -6.23 -2.54
C VAL A 64 -3.69 -6.73 -1.53
N VAL A 65 -2.90 -5.80 -0.98
CA VAL A 65 -1.91 -6.11 0.06
C VAL A 65 -2.24 -5.28 1.29
N THR A 66 -2.37 -5.95 2.42
CA THR A 66 -2.63 -5.28 3.69
C THR A 66 -1.45 -5.51 4.62
N GLU A 67 -1.44 -4.82 5.76
CA GLU A 67 -0.34 -4.84 6.73
C GLU A 67 0.89 -4.10 6.23
N CYS A 68 1.34 -3.16 7.03
CA CYS A 68 2.42 -2.26 6.63
C CYS A 68 3.68 -3.00 6.18
N ALA A 69 4.11 -4.02 6.94
CA ALA A 69 5.32 -4.76 6.60
C ALA A 69 5.16 -5.51 5.28
N ALA A 70 3.98 -6.10 5.05
CA ALA A 70 3.71 -6.82 3.80
C ALA A 70 3.67 -5.86 2.61
N ILE A 71 3.10 -4.67 2.80
CA ILE A 71 3.07 -3.66 1.74
C ILE A 71 4.48 -3.25 1.36
N CYS A 72 5.33 -2.99 2.34
CA CYS A 72 6.70 -2.58 2.08
C CYS A 72 7.48 -3.67 1.36
N ALA A 73 7.32 -4.92 1.78
CA ALA A 73 7.97 -6.04 1.12
C ALA A 73 7.48 -6.20 -0.32
N TRP A 74 6.16 -6.07 -0.52
CA TRP A 74 5.58 -6.18 -1.86
C TRP A 74 6.11 -5.09 -2.79
N LEU A 75 6.20 -3.86 -2.28
CA LEU A 75 6.71 -2.75 -3.08
C LEU A 75 8.16 -2.96 -3.47
N ALA A 76 8.99 -3.48 -2.55
CA ALA A 76 10.38 -3.75 -2.86
C ALA A 76 10.52 -4.81 -3.94
N ASP A 77 9.67 -5.84 -3.91
CA ASP A 77 9.69 -6.90 -4.91
C ASP A 77 9.11 -6.45 -6.25
N ALA A 78 8.05 -5.65 -6.22
CA ALA A 78 7.38 -5.20 -7.43
C ALA A 78 8.21 -4.16 -8.19
N PHE A 79 9.01 -3.38 -7.48
CA PHE A 79 9.79 -2.30 -8.09
C PHE A 79 11.26 -2.41 -7.67
N PRO A 80 11.95 -3.47 -8.10
CA PRO A 80 13.34 -3.73 -7.67
C PRO A 80 14.31 -2.64 -8.08
N GLU A 81 14.01 -1.91 -9.14
CA GLU A 81 14.88 -0.82 -9.60
C GLU A 81 14.94 0.33 -8.60
N ALA A 82 14.02 0.42 -7.67
CA ALA A 82 14.07 1.44 -6.64
C ALA A 82 15.12 1.16 -5.56
N GLY A 83 15.61 -0.08 -5.49
CA GLY A 83 16.69 -0.43 -4.57
C GLY A 83 16.30 -0.41 -3.11
N LEU A 84 15.05 -0.71 -2.79
CA LEU A 84 14.55 -0.60 -1.42
C LEU A 84 14.92 -1.79 -0.55
N ALA A 85 15.30 -2.91 -1.18
CA ALA A 85 15.71 -4.12 -0.47
C ALA A 85 16.72 -4.85 -1.34
N PRO A 86 17.61 -5.67 -0.74
CA PRO A 86 18.50 -6.50 -1.53
C PRO A 86 17.70 -7.51 -2.35
N ALA A 87 18.27 -7.92 -3.49
CA ALA A 87 17.67 -8.98 -4.28
C ALA A 87 17.66 -10.27 -3.45
N PRO A 88 16.71 -11.18 -3.73
CA PRO A 88 16.71 -12.46 -3.03
C PRO A 88 18.06 -13.16 -3.18
N GLY A 89 18.62 -13.61 -2.06
CA GLY A 89 19.91 -14.27 -2.05
C GLY A 89 21.09 -13.36 -1.80
N ASP A 90 20.92 -12.05 -1.85
CA ASP A 90 21.99 -11.11 -1.52
C ASP A 90 22.15 -11.01 0.00
N PRO A 91 23.38 -10.86 0.49
CA PRO A 91 23.61 -10.67 1.92
C PRO A 91 23.08 -9.34 2.43
#